data_9836fa11c499eaa2c003360b360005f9
#
_entry.id   9836fa11c499eaa2c003360b360005f9
#
_cell.length_a   1.000
_cell.length_b   1.000
_cell.length_c   1.000
_cell.angle_alpha   90.00
_cell.angle_beta   90.00
_cell.angle_gamma   90.00
#
_symmetry.space_group_name_H-M   'P 1'
#
loop_
_entity.id
_entity.type
_entity.pdbx_description
1 polymer ?
#
loop_
_entity_poly.entity_id
_entity_poly.type
_entity_poly.pdbx_seq_one_letter_code
_entity_poly.pdbx_strand_id
1 'polypeptide(L)'
;MKLKLSILTILLFFLSASFPLAAQKAPQPFDIDTPSLRVFLPAPALATGRAIVACPGGGYGGLAVNHEGYDWAPYFNKQGIALIVLKYRMPHGDRTLPISDAEAAMKMARDSAGVW
;
A
#
# COMPACT_ATOMS: atom_id res chain seq x y z
N MET A 1 65.06 14.29 15.95
CA MET A 1 63.91 13.51 16.37
C MET A 1 62.93 13.46 15.20
N LYS A 2 62.91 12.39 14.46
CA LYS A 2 62.08 12.27 13.24
C LYS A 2 60.73 11.64 13.62
N LEU A 3 59.69 12.45 13.57
CA LEU A 3 58.31 12.01 13.80
C LEU A 3 57.87 11.19 12.60
N LYS A 4 57.77 9.87 12.77
CA LYS A 4 57.19 8.98 11.76
C LYS A 4 55.67 9.15 11.80
N LEU A 5 55.14 9.88 10.83
CA LEU A 5 53.71 9.95 10.60
C LEU A 5 53.25 8.61 10.04
N SER A 6 52.68 7.77 10.88
CA SER A 6 52.00 6.53 10.45
C SER A 6 50.70 6.97 9.74
N ILE A 7 50.71 6.78 8.44
CA ILE A 7 49.48 6.90 7.63
C ILE A 7 48.62 5.69 7.99
N LEU A 8 47.70 5.90 8.92
CA LEU A 8 46.67 4.92 9.20
C LEU A 8 45.68 4.97 8.03
N THR A 9 45.86 4.06 7.13
CA THR A 9 44.94 3.83 6.02
C THR A 9 43.61 3.37 6.61
N ILE A 10 42.68 4.29 6.75
CA ILE A 10 41.29 3.99 7.08
C ILE A 10 40.70 3.36 5.84
N LEU A 11 40.76 2.02 5.84
CA LEU A 11 40.01 1.23 4.88
C LEU A 11 38.52 1.38 5.20
N LEU A 12 37.87 2.33 4.54
CA LEU A 12 36.42 2.44 4.58
C LEU A 12 35.85 1.19 3.89
N PHE A 13 35.52 0.20 4.70
CA PHE A 13 34.63 -0.88 4.27
C PHE A 13 33.27 -0.24 3.99
N PHE A 14 33.04 0.14 2.73
CA PHE A 14 31.70 0.28 2.22
C PHE A 14 31.08 -1.11 2.23
N LEU A 15 30.47 -1.45 3.35
CA LEU A 15 29.54 -2.56 3.41
C LEU A 15 28.34 -2.14 2.56
N SER A 16 28.44 -2.42 1.26
CA SER A 16 27.28 -2.35 0.38
C SER A 16 26.31 -3.43 0.86
N ALA A 17 25.46 -3.06 1.80
CA ALA A 17 24.28 -3.81 2.13
C ALA A 17 23.44 -3.82 0.87
N SER A 18 23.67 -4.80 0.02
CA SER A 18 22.77 -5.19 -1.04
C SER A 18 21.49 -5.64 -0.34
N PHE A 19 20.61 -4.69 -0.03
CA PHE A 19 19.23 -5.04 0.26
C PHE A 19 18.75 -5.83 -0.96
N PRO A 20 18.37 -7.10 -0.81
CA PRO A 20 17.68 -7.77 -1.89
C PRO A 20 16.46 -6.88 -2.19
N LEU A 21 16.49 -6.26 -3.35
CA LEU A 21 15.30 -5.67 -3.93
C LEU A 21 14.33 -6.84 -4.02
N ALA A 22 13.45 -6.95 -3.02
CA ALA A 22 12.42 -7.97 -3.01
C ALA A 22 11.75 -7.85 -4.36
N ALA A 23 11.92 -8.86 -5.19
CA ALA A 23 11.38 -8.86 -6.53
C ALA A 23 9.91 -8.53 -6.38
N GLN A 24 9.54 -7.30 -6.72
CA GLN A 24 8.14 -6.90 -6.74
C GLN A 24 7.48 -7.87 -7.70
N LYS A 25 6.68 -8.77 -7.13
CA LYS A 25 5.91 -9.72 -7.92
C LYS A 25 5.21 -8.91 -8.99
N ALA A 26 5.48 -9.24 -10.26
CA ALA A 26 4.84 -8.57 -11.39
C ALA A 26 3.34 -8.46 -11.11
N PRO A 27 2.70 -7.32 -11.45
CA PRO A 27 1.27 -7.17 -11.25
C PRO A 27 0.57 -8.39 -11.83
N GLN A 28 -0.12 -9.14 -10.99
CA GLN A 28 -0.89 -10.29 -11.46
C GLN A 28 -1.94 -9.78 -12.44
N PRO A 29 -2.30 -10.54 -13.47
CA PRO A 29 -3.40 -10.19 -14.34
C PRO A 29 -4.61 -9.78 -13.49
N PHE A 30 -5.30 -8.73 -13.89
CA PHE A 30 -6.46 -8.22 -13.18
C PHE A 30 -7.55 -9.29 -13.19
N ASP A 31 -7.64 -10.08 -12.12
CA ASP A 31 -8.71 -11.04 -11.91
C ASP A 31 -9.92 -10.29 -11.35
N ILE A 32 -10.95 -10.17 -12.16
CA ILE A 32 -12.19 -9.45 -11.81
C ILE A 32 -13.09 -10.25 -10.86
N ASP A 33 -12.82 -11.53 -10.69
CA ASP A 33 -13.65 -12.42 -9.88
C ASP A 33 -13.11 -12.64 -8.47
N THR A 34 -11.90 -12.14 -8.18
CA THR A 34 -11.30 -12.23 -6.84
C THR A 34 -11.18 -10.85 -6.20
N PRO A 35 -11.87 -10.58 -5.07
CA PRO A 35 -11.74 -9.32 -4.38
C PRO A 35 -10.36 -9.20 -3.72
N SER A 36 -9.83 -7.99 -3.65
CA SER A 36 -8.57 -7.73 -2.97
C SER A 36 -8.53 -6.32 -2.39
N LEU A 37 -7.72 -6.14 -1.35
CA LEU A 37 -7.45 -4.84 -0.74
C LEU A 37 -6.00 -4.45 -0.94
N ARG A 38 -5.78 -3.17 -1.21
CA ARG A 38 -4.46 -2.57 -1.12
C ARG A 38 -4.49 -1.45 -0.10
N VAL A 39 -3.62 -1.58 0.92
CA VAL A 39 -3.58 -0.66 2.06
C VAL A 39 -2.36 0.25 1.93
N PHE A 40 -2.58 1.54 2.11
CA PHE A 40 -1.56 2.58 2.12
C PHE A 40 -1.62 3.27 3.48
N LEU A 41 -0.61 3.04 4.30
CA LEU A 41 -0.55 3.63 5.64
C LEU A 41 0.23 4.94 5.63
N PRO A 42 -0.19 5.94 6.42
CA PRO A 42 0.60 7.13 6.67
C PRO A 42 1.85 6.78 7.49
N ALA A 43 2.84 7.65 7.47
CA ALA A 43 3.96 7.53 8.40
C ALA A 43 3.42 7.53 9.84
N PRO A 44 3.95 6.68 10.74
CA PRO A 44 3.45 6.56 12.11
C PRO A 44 3.35 7.90 12.87
N ALA A 45 4.31 8.79 12.64
CA ALA A 45 4.33 10.13 13.27
C ALA A 45 3.18 11.04 12.80
N LEU A 46 2.56 10.76 11.66
CA LEU A 46 1.45 11.52 11.10
C LEU A 46 0.10 10.86 11.33
N ALA A 47 0.08 9.58 11.69
CA ALA A 47 -1.13 8.78 11.77
C ALA A 47 -2.18 9.40 12.72
N THR A 48 -3.38 9.58 12.21
CA THR A 48 -4.52 10.17 12.95
C THR A 48 -5.51 9.11 13.46
N GLY A 49 -5.31 7.85 13.12
CA GLY A 49 -6.26 6.77 13.38
C GLY A 49 -7.48 6.77 12.43
N ARG A 50 -7.50 7.64 11.43
CA ARG A 50 -8.56 7.69 10.43
C ARG A 50 -8.18 6.88 9.19
N ALA A 51 -9.17 6.26 8.58
CA ALA A 51 -9.01 5.52 7.34
C ALA A 51 -10.16 5.79 6.37
N ILE A 52 -9.87 5.66 5.08
CA ILE A 52 -10.84 5.73 4.00
C ILE A 52 -10.79 4.39 3.25
N VAL A 53 -11.94 3.77 3.05
CA VAL A 53 -12.09 2.66 2.12
C VAL A 53 -12.60 3.23 0.80
N ALA A 54 -11.75 3.20 -0.22
CA ALA A 54 -12.08 3.65 -1.55
C ALA A 54 -12.57 2.48 -2.41
N CYS A 55 -13.71 2.66 -3.04
CA CYS A 55 -14.31 1.71 -3.98
C CYS A 55 -14.28 2.36 -5.38
N PRO A 56 -13.24 2.13 -6.18
CA PRO A 56 -13.09 2.77 -7.49
C PRO A 56 -14.27 2.47 -8.40
N GLY A 57 -14.69 3.44 -9.20
CA GLY A 57 -15.73 3.29 -10.20
C GLY A 57 -15.25 2.59 -11.47
N GLY A 58 -16.13 2.49 -12.45
CA GLY A 58 -15.85 1.89 -13.76
C GLY A 58 -17.09 1.31 -14.43
N GLY A 59 -18.29 1.71 -13.98
CA GLY A 59 -19.56 1.30 -14.59
C GLY A 59 -19.79 -0.21 -14.58
N TYR A 60 -19.14 -0.93 -13.67
CA TYR A 60 -19.12 -2.39 -13.60
C TYR A 60 -18.53 -3.10 -14.83
N GLY A 61 -17.86 -2.38 -15.72
CA GLY A 61 -17.08 -2.95 -16.82
C GLY A 61 -15.59 -3.09 -16.49
N GLY A 62 -15.17 -2.58 -15.34
CA GLY A 62 -13.81 -2.59 -14.83
C GLY A 62 -13.69 -1.72 -13.58
N LEU A 63 -12.47 -1.51 -13.09
CA LEU A 63 -12.21 -0.65 -11.94
C LEU A 63 -11.09 0.34 -12.27
N ALA A 64 -11.35 1.62 -12.07
CA ALA A 64 -10.40 2.71 -12.22
C ALA A 64 -9.43 2.79 -11.03
N VAL A 65 -8.80 1.68 -10.65
CA VAL A 65 -8.03 1.54 -9.41
C VAL A 65 -6.87 2.50 -9.25
N ASN A 66 -6.32 3.02 -10.35
CA ASN A 66 -5.24 4.01 -10.29
C ASN A 66 -5.80 5.38 -9.92
N HIS A 67 -6.45 6.06 -10.85
CA HIS A 67 -6.85 7.47 -10.66
C HIS A 67 -8.02 7.68 -9.68
N GLU A 68 -8.83 6.65 -9.40
CA GLU A 68 -9.87 6.70 -8.36
C GLU A 68 -9.49 5.96 -7.07
N GLY A 69 -8.25 5.47 -7.00
CA GLY A 69 -7.76 4.72 -5.85
C GLY A 69 -6.32 5.04 -5.52
N TYR A 70 -5.37 4.34 -6.10
CA TYR A 70 -3.97 4.35 -5.69
C TYR A 70 -3.30 5.72 -5.75
N ASP A 71 -3.64 6.53 -6.75
CA ASP A 71 -3.03 7.85 -6.96
C ASP A 71 -3.38 8.85 -5.83
N TRP A 72 -4.42 8.56 -5.05
CA TRP A 72 -4.81 9.36 -3.89
C TRP A 72 -4.02 9.04 -2.62
N ALA A 73 -3.27 7.93 -2.59
CA ALA A 73 -2.57 7.50 -1.38
C ALA A 73 -1.59 8.56 -0.84
N PRO A 74 -0.75 9.22 -1.66
CA PRO A 74 0.16 10.25 -1.15
C PRO A 74 -0.58 11.44 -0.52
N TYR A 75 -1.73 11.83 -1.08
CA TYR A 75 -2.54 12.94 -0.57
C TYR A 75 -3.11 12.63 0.82
N PHE A 76 -3.75 11.47 0.99
CA PHE A 76 -4.34 11.09 2.27
C PHE A 76 -3.28 10.75 3.32
N ASN A 77 -2.24 10.03 2.95
CA ASN A 77 -1.17 9.65 3.87
C ASN A 77 -0.42 10.88 4.41
N LYS A 78 -0.22 11.92 3.61
CA LYS A 78 0.35 13.20 4.06
C LYS A 78 -0.50 13.86 5.15
N GLN A 79 -1.80 13.61 5.16
CA GLN A 79 -2.75 14.10 6.17
C GLN A 79 -2.94 13.13 7.34
N GLY A 80 -2.15 12.07 7.41
CA GLY A 80 -2.22 11.07 8.48
C GLY A 80 -3.41 10.13 8.35
N ILE A 81 -4.00 10.00 7.16
CA ILE A 81 -5.16 9.15 6.88
C ILE A 81 -4.70 7.92 6.11
N ALA A 82 -5.06 6.73 6.57
CA ALA A 82 -4.86 5.50 5.83
C ALA A 82 -5.84 5.42 4.64
N LEU A 83 -5.35 4.98 3.49
CA LEU A 83 -6.18 4.70 2.33
C LEU A 83 -6.20 3.20 2.06
N ILE A 84 -7.39 2.65 1.97
CA ILE A 84 -7.64 1.24 1.67
C ILE A 84 -8.41 1.20 0.35
N VAL A 85 -7.79 0.69 -0.70
CA VAL A 85 -8.44 0.61 -2.02
C VAL A 85 -8.95 -0.80 -2.23
N LEU A 86 -10.26 -0.91 -2.39
CA LEU A 86 -10.95 -2.17 -2.62
C LEU A 86 -11.09 -2.43 -4.12
N LYS A 87 -10.52 -3.54 -4.56
CA LYS A 87 -10.89 -4.17 -5.81
C LYS A 87 -12.05 -5.13 -5.51
N TYR A 88 -13.26 -4.68 -5.76
CA TYR A 88 -14.46 -5.49 -5.55
C TYR A 88 -14.82 -6.32 -6.77
N ARG A 89 -15.53 -7.43 -6.56
CA ARG A 89 -16.03 -8.28 -7.66
C ARG A 89 -17.08 -7.54 -8.49
N MET A 90 -17.05 -7.81 -9.79
CA MET A 90 -18.10 -7.32 -10.68
C MET A 90 -19.43 -8.04 -10.37
N PRO A 91 -20.55 -7.33 -10.48
CA PRO A 91 -21.84 -7.89 -10.08
C PRO A 91 -22.35 -9.00 -11.00
N HIS A 92 -22.05 -8.98 -12.29
CA HIS A 92 -22.57 -9.97 -13.26
C HIS A 92 -24.08 -10.24 -13.10
N GLY A 93 -24.85 -9.18 -12.79
CA GLY A 93 -26.30 -9.26 -12.50
C GLY A 93 -26.63 -9.44 -11.01
N ASP A 94 -25.66 -9.76 -10.15
CA ASP A 94 -25.85 -9.90 -8.70
C ASP A 94 -25.15 -8.78 -7.93
N ARG A 95 -25.91 -7.77 -7.54
CA ARG A 95 -25.38 -6.62 -6.77
C ARG A 95 -24.89 -6.98 -5.37
N THR A 96 -25.24 -8.15 -4.85
CA THR A 96 -24.80 -8.55 -3.51
C THR A 96 -23.28 -8.81 -3.48
N LEU A 97 -22.67 -9.16 -4.60
CA LEU A 97 -21.23 -9.42 -4.70
C LEU A 97 -20.38 -8.19 -4.31
N PRO A 98 -20.48 -7.05 -5.02
CA PRO A 98 -19.69 -5.86 -4.65
C PRO A 98 -20.09 -5.29 -3.29
N ILE A 99 -21.35 -5.42 -2.87
CA ILE A 99 -21.80 -4.93 -1.55
C ILE A 99 -21.13 -5.75 -0.45
N SER A 100 -21.15 -7.08 -0.53
CA SER A 100 -20.51 -7.94 0.46
C SER A 100 -19.00 -7.73 0.54
N ASP A 101 -18.34 -7.43 -0.59
CA ASP A 101 -16.91 -7.10 -0.61
C ASP A 101 -16.63 -5.77 0.10
N ALA A 102 -17.49 -4.77 -0.08
CA ALA A 102 -17.36 -3.49 0.61
C ALA A 102 -17.59 -3.63 2.12
N GLU A 103 -18.57 -4.40 2.55
CA GLU A 103 -18.82 -4.71 3.96
C GLU A 103 -17.62 -5.46 4.60
N ALA A 104 -17.06 -6.45 3.89
CA ALA A 104 -15.89 -7.18 4.34
C ALA A 104 -14.66 -6.27 4.45
N ALA A 105 -14.47 -5.35 3.51
CA ALA A 105 -13.39 -4.36 3.56
C ALA A 105 -13.52 -3.42 4.76
N MET A 106 -14.72 -2.93 5.04
CA MET A 106 -15.00 -2.09 6.20
C MET A 106 -14.77 -2.83 7.53
N LYS A 107 -15.17 -4.10 7.59
CA LYS A 107 -14.91 -4.95 8.75
C LYS A 107 -13.42 -5.16 8.94
N MET A 108 -12.69 -5.52 7.90
CA MET A 108 -11.24 -5.72 7.95
C MET A 108 -10.51 -4.45 8.40
N ALA A 109 -10.91 -3.27 7.90
CA ALA A 109 -10.31 -2.00 8.31
C ALA A 109 -10.47 -1.76 9.82
N ARG A 110 -11.61 -2.10 10.41
CA ARG A 110 -11.85 -1.97 11.85
C ARG A 110 -11.07 -3.00 12.66
N ASP A 111 -11.08 -4.25 12.22
CA ASP A 111 -10.40 -5.36 12.92
C ASP A 111 -8.87 -5.17 12.91
N SER A 112 -8.32 -4.54 11.88
CA SER A 112 -6.89 -4.31 11.70
C SER A 112 -6.39 -2.97 12.27
N ALA A 113 -7.28 -2.11 12.75
CA ALA A 113 -6.94 -0.75 13.20
C ALA A 113 -5.89 -0.71 14.34
N GLY A 114 -5.78 -1.77 15.13
CA GLY A 114 -4.77 -1.87 16.19
C GLY A 114 -3.40 -2.35 15.70
N VAL A 115 -3.30 -2.78 14.44
CA VAL A 115 -2.07 -3.32 13.82
C VAL A 115 -1.51 -2.35 12.78
N TRP A 116 -2.36 -1.54 12.19
CA TRP A 116 -2.01 -0.55 11.15
C TRP A 116 -1.63 0.82 11.69
#